data_c9d43f5bdc2fef329e603de9b281f265
#
_entry.id   c9d43f5bdc2fef329e603de9b281f265
#
_cell.length_a   1.000
_cell.length_b   1.000
_cell.length_c   1.000
_cell.angle_alpha   90.00
_cell.angle_beta   90.00
_cell.angle_gamma   90.00
#
_symmetry.space_group_name_H-M   'P 1'
#
loop_
_entity.id
_entity.type
_entity.pdbx_description
1 polymer ?
#
loop_
_entity_poly.entity_id
_entity_poly.type
_entity_poly.pdbx_seq_one_letter_code
_entity_poly.pdbx_strand_id
1 'polypeptide(L)'
;GGYETTSDEAKANMFEFKDSLISDWTIYAIAGALGNIANESAFNPWRWQSDTVNYNAGYGLVQFTPASGYINEFTNYANLSTSEITAGARPEDGACQCDVLRNDSMGKWTDRSSYNLWYDLSSFESFSAFKSVNNLYDATMAFLYNYEGNAVVLSRDEARQRADFAIRYASASTCYEIITGEPPGPGPVPSRTIENNLMKKYLKYGFFF
;
A
#
# COMPACT_ATOMS: atom_id res chain seq x y z
N GLY A 1 16.39 -11.04 2.73
CA GLY A 1 15.95 -10.37 3.93
C GLY A 1 15.17 -9.13 3.56
N GLY A 2 13.99 -8.97 4.13
CA GLY A 2 13.18 -7.77 3.92
C GLY A 2 13.79 -6.57 4.66
N TYR A 3 13.55 -5.38 4.15
CA TYR A 3 13.85 -4.15 4.88
C TYR A 3 12.85 -4.01 6.03
N GLU A 4 13.33 -3.63 7.20
CA GLU A 4 12.44 -3.19 8.27
C GLU A 4 11.98 -1.76 8.02
N THR A 5 10.77 -1.40 8.46
CA THR A 5 10.19 -0.05 8.29
C THR A 5 11.09 1.06 8.85
N THR A 6 11.95 0.73 9.81
CA THR A 6 12.88 1.66 10.47
C THR A 6 14.29 1.64 9.90
N SER A 7 14.62 0.79 8.92
CA SER A 7 15.94 0.78 8.30
C SER A 7 16.19 2.05 7.50
N ASP A 8 17.46 2.41 7.32
CA ASP A 8 17.82 3.64 6.57
C ASP A 8 17.40 3.53 5.10
N GLU A 9 17.51 2.35 4.49
CA GLU A 9 17.05 2.12 3.12
C GLU A 9 15.53 2.24 3.01
N ALA A 10 14.79 1.66 3.96
CA ALA A 10 13.33 1.78 3.97
C ALA A 10 12.88 3.24 4.09
N LYS A 11 13.53 4.01 4.96
CA LYS A 11 13.25 5.45 5.10
C LYS A 11 13.59 6.21 3.83
N ALA A 12 14.75 5.96 3.22
CA ALA A 12 15.14 6.59 1.96
C ALA A 12 14.09 6.32 0.88
N ASN A 13 13.64 5.07 0.74
CA ASN A 13 12.63 4.68 -0.24
C ASN A 13 11.25 5.32 0.05
N MET A 14 10.87 5.50 1.32
CA MET A 14 9.66 6.26 1.68
C MET A 14 9.74 7.72 1.24
N PHE A 15 10.88 8.39 1.43
CA PHE A 15 11.07 9.76 1.00
C PHE A 15 11.08 9.88 -0.53
N GLU A 16 11.74 8.99 -1.24
CA GLU A 16 11.70 8.95 -2.72
C GLU A 16 10.27 8.76 -3.23
N PHE A 17 9.50 7.86 -2.63
CA PHE A 17 8.08 7.66 -2.97
C PHE A 17 7.27 8.93 -2.72
N LYS A 18 7.45 9.57 -1.56
CA LYS A 18 6.78 10.84 -1.24
C LYS A 18 7.16 11.92 -2.27
N ASP A 19 8.43 12.13 -2.51
CA ASP A 19 8.91 13.22 -3.37
C ASP A 19 8.47 13.01 -4.83
N SER A 20 8.34 11.75 -5.26
CA SER A 20 7.81 11.42 -6.59
C SER A 20 6.33 11.74 -6.74
N LEU A 21 5.51 11.68 -5.69
CA LEU A 21 4.06 11.73 -5.80
C LEU A 21 3.41 12.97 -5.17
N ILE A 22 4.10 13.73 -4.34
CA ILE A 22 3.52 14.83 -3.55
C ILE A 22 2.95 15.97 -4.41
N SER A 23 3.35 16.10 -5.67
CA SER A 23 2.75 17.06 -6.61
C SER A 23 1.32 16.68 -7.03
N ASP A 24 0.96 15.41 -6.95
CA ASP A 24 -0.28 14.85 -7.48
C ASP A 24 -1.17 14.22 -6.40
N TRP A 25 -0.56 13.76 -5.31
CA TRP A 25 -1.22 13.06 -4.21
C TRP A 25 -1.11 13.85 -2.91
N THR A 26 -2.14 13.80 -2.08
CA THR A 26 -2.01 14.32 -0.71
C THR A 26 -1.03 13.49 0.11
N ILE A 27 -0.48 14.10 1.14
CA ILE A 27 0.41 13.40 2.08
C ILE A 27 -0.28 12.19 2.74
N TYR A 28 -1.60 12.25 2.94
CA TYR A 28 -2.39 11.14 3.48
C TYR A 28 -2.52 9.99 2.48
N ALA A 29 -2.76 10.29 1.20
CA ALA A 29 -2.78 9.27 0.14
C ALA A 29 -1.44 8.56 0.03
N ILE A 30 -0.34 9.31 0.07
CA ILE A 30 1.03 8.80 0.06
C ILE A 30 1.27 7.88 1.26
N ALA A 31 1.00 8.34 2.46
CA ALA A 31 1.23 7.55 3.67
C ALA A 31 0.32 6.30 3.75
N GLY A 32 -0.93 6.42 3.29
CA GLY A 32 -1.85 5.27 3.20
C GLY A 32 -1.36 4.20 2.23
N ALA A 33 -0.84 4.60 1.07
CA ALA A 33 -0.19 3.69 0.13
C ALA A 33 1.08 3.07 0.73
N LEU A 34 1.93 3.87 1.39
CA LEU A 34 3.15 3.38 2.06
C LEU A 34 2.84 2.34 3.15
N GLY A 35 1.74 2.51 3.90
CA GLY A 35 1.30 1.51 4.88
C GLY A 35 0.96 0.16 4.25
N ASN A 36 0.44 0.15 3.04
CA ASN A 36 0.22 -1.07 2.26
C ASN A 36 1.55 -1.62 1.72
N ILE A 37 2.38 -0.78 1.11
CA ILE A 37 3.71 -1.12 0.57
C ILE A 37 4.61 -1.76 1.65
N ALA A 38 4.52 -1.31 2.90
CA ALA A 38 5.25 -1.90 4.02
C ALA A 38 5.00 -3.41 4.14
N ASN A 39 3.77 -3.84 3.90
CA ASN A 39 3.35 -5.23 4.00
C ASN A 39 3.54 -6.02 2.70
N GLU A 40 3.53 -5.36 1.55
CA GLU A 40 3.73 -6.01 0.24
C GLU A 40 5.21 -6.28 -0.04
N SER A 41 6.05 -5.27 0.11
CA SER A 41 7.46 -5.34 -0.32
C SER A 41 8.48 -4.91 0.73
N ALA A 42 8.05 -4.44 1.90
CA ALA A 42 8.91 -3.75 2.86
C ALA A 42 9.70 -2.60 2.21
N PHE A 43 9.06 -1.83 1.34
CA PHE A 43 9.60 -0.69 0.57
C PHE A 43 10.71 -1.06 -0.43
N ASN A 44 10.85 -2.34 -0.79
CA ASN A 44 11.84 -2.78 -1.75
C ASN A 44 11.25 -2.81 -3.17
N PRO A 45 11.64 -1.88 -4.09
CA PRO A 45 11.12 -1.85 -5.44
C PRO A 45 11.58 -3.03 -6.30
N TRP A 46 12.56 -3.81 -5.86
CA TRP A 46 13.08 -4.98 -6.59
C TRP A 46 12.58 -6.30 -6.03
N ARG A 47 11.62 -6.27 -5.11
CA ARG A 47 11.16 -7.48 -4.44
C ARG A 47 10.29 -8.33 -5.36
N TRP A 48 10.69 -9.58 -5.52
CA TRP A 48 9.86 -10.63 -6.10
C TRP A 48 9.03 -11.32 -5.01
N GLN A 49 7.82 -11.68 -5.33
CA GLN A 49 6.99 -12.51 -4.45
C GLN A 49 7.73 -13.81 -4.12
N SER A 50 7.80 -14.15 -2.83
CA SER A 50 8.54 -15.33 -2.34
C SER A 50 10.04 -15.30 -2.68
N ASP A 51 10.62 -14.13 -2.93
CA ASP A 51 12.04 -13.93 -3.25
C ASP A 51 12.52 -14.76 -4.48
N THR A 52 11.60 -15.09 -5.38
CA THR A 52 11.87 -15.88 -6.59
C THR A 52 11.38 -15.16 -7.82
N VAL A 53 12.24 -15.08 -8.85
CA VAL A 53 11.87 -14.50 -10.15
C VAL A 53 10.76 -15.34 -10.78
N ASN A 54 9.58 -14.73 -10.87
CA ASN A 54 8.40 -15.35 -11.48
C ASN A 54 7.52 -14.28 -12.10
N TYR A 55 7.50 -14.22 -13.42
CA TYR A 55 6.74 -13.22 -14.18
C TYR A 55 5.22 -13.32 -14.02
N ASN A 56 4.71 -14.43 -13.53
CA ASN A 56 3.29 -14.62 -13.21
C ASN A 56 2.94 -14.26 -11.77
N ALA A 57 3.92 -13.98 -10.94
CA ALA A 57 3.76 -13.61 -9.54
C ALA A 57 3.89 -12.10 -9.33
N GLY A 58 3.97 -11.65 -8.08
CA GLY A 58 4.11 -10.25 -7.72
C GLY A 58 5.54 -9.74 -7.83
N TYR A 59 5.69 -8.46 -8.18
CA TYR A 59 6.96 -7.75 -8.25
C TYR A 59 6.83 -6.28 -7.83
N GLY A 60 7.83 -5.78 -7.13
CA GLY A 60 7.99 -4.37 -6.82
C GLY A 60 7.25 -3.90 -5.58
N LEU A 61 7.12 -2.58 -5.45
CA LEU A 61 6.58 -1.89 -4.26
C LEU A 61 5.21 -2.40 -3.86
N VAL A 62 4.30 -2.53 -4.81
CA VAL A 62 2.90 -2.95 -4.61
C VAL A 62 2.63 -4.36 -5.13
N GLN A 63 3.68 -5.15 -5.32
CA GLN A 63 3.59 -6.52 -5.84
C GLN A 63 2.71 -6.60 -7.09
N PHE A 64 3.08 -5.84 -8.15
CA PHE A 64 2.38 -5.89 -9.43
C PHE A 64 2.20 -7.33 -9.91
N THR A 65 0.96 -7.76 -10.04
CA THR A 65 0.63 -9.15 -10.40
C THR A 65 -0.30 -9.17 -11.63
N PRO A 66 0.07 -9.86 -12.70
CA PRO A 66 1.36 -10.51 -12.90
C PRO A 66 2.50 -9.50 -13.12
N ALA A 67 3.70 -9.83 -12.66
CA ALA A 67 4.88 -8.98 -12.85
C ALA A 67 5.16 -8.67 -14.32
N SER A 68 4.82 -9.60 -15.22
CA SER A 68 4.95 -9.42 -16.68
C SER A 68 4.16 -8.21 -17.20
N GLY A 69 3.02 -7.89 -16.61
CA GLY A 69 2.23 -6.72 -16.99
C GLY A 69 2.99 -5.42 -16.75
N TYR A 70 3.65 -5.29 -15.60
CA TYR A 70 4.50 -4.14 -15.32
C TYR A 70 5.79 -4.17 -16.16
N ILE A 71 6.51 -5.28 -16.15
CA ILE A 71 7.85 -5.38 -16.74
C ILE A 71 7.79 -5.16 -18.27
N ASN A 72 6.83 -5.78 -18.94
CA ASN A 72 6.76 -5.72 -20.41
C ASN A 72 6.24 -4.39 -20.94
N GLU A 73 5.35 -3.72 -20.17
CA GLU A 73 4.67 -2.53 -20.67
C GLU A 73 5.37 -1.23 -20.24
N PHE A 74 6.00 -1.22 -19.06
CA PHE A 74 6.50 0.01 -18.43
C PHE A 74 8.01 0.05 -18.26
N THR A 75 8.70 -1.07 -18.54
CA THR A 75 10.17 -1.14 -18.39
C THR A 75 10.84 -1.66 -19.65
N ASN A 76 12.16 -1.57 -19.69
CA ASN A 76 12.99 -2.22 -20.72
C ASN A 76 13.57 -3.57 -20.25
N TYR A 77 13.04 -4.15 -19.19
CA TYR A 77 13.59 -5.34 -18.54
C TYR A 77 13.18 -6.66 -19.21
N ALA A 78 12.21 -6.65 -20.12
CA ALA A 78 11.72 -7.85 -20.78
C ALA A 78 12.82 -8.65 -21.53
N ASN A 79 13.88 -7.97 -21.94
CA ASN A 79 15.02 -8.59 -22.63
C ASN A 79 16.19 -8.94 -21.72
N LEU A 80 16.06 -8.73 -20.41
CA LEU A 80 17.12 -9.03 -19.45
C LEU A 80 17.09 -10.48 -19.05
N SER A 81 18.27 -11.04 -18.83
CA SER A 81 18.37 -12.38 -18.27
C SER A 81 17.86 -12.43 -16.83
N THR A 82 17.45 -13.62 -16.37
CA THR A 82 17.04 -13.85 -15.00
C THR A 82 18.10 -13.41 -14.00
N SER A 83 19.39 -13.60 -14.31
CA SER A 83 20.48 -13.17 -13.45
C SER A 83 20.57 -11.63 -13.33
N GLU A 84 20.33 -10.90 -14.40
CA GLU A 84 20.33 -9.44 -14.39
C GLU A 84 19.16 -8.88 -13.57
N ILE A 85 17.98 -9.48 -13.70
CA ILE A 85 16.81 -9.10 -12.90
C ILE A 85 17.01 -9.46 -11.42
N THR A 86 17.58 -10.62 -11.14
CA THR A 86 17.82 -11.11 -9.77
C THR A 86 18.95 -10.34 -9.08
N ALA A 87 19.95 -9.90 -9.82
CA ALA A 87 21.02 -9.05 -9.29
C ALA A 87 20.50 -7.67 -8.82
N GLY A 88 19.34 -7.30 -9.24
CA GLY A 88 18.39 -6.50 -8.46
C GLY A 88 18.52 -5.01 -8.60
N ALA A 89 19.65 -4.46 -8.65
CA ALA A 89 19.79 -3.02 -8.49
C ALA A 89 19.56 -2.29 -9.83
N ARG A 90 18.30 -1.89 -10.04
CA ARG A 90 17.96 -0.92 -11.06
C ARG A 90 17.52 0.36 -10.37
N PRO A 91 18.40 1.35 -10.25
CA PRO A 91 18.11 2.57 -9.49
C PRO A 91 16.85 3.28 -9.98
N GLU A 92 16.57 3.21 -11.29
CA GLU A 92 15.41 3.84 -11.92
C GLU A 92 14.08 3.09 -11.69
N ASP A 93 14.12 1.85 -11.20
CA ASP A 93 12.90 1.04 -11.11
C ASP A 93 11.91 1.58 -10.08
N GLY A 94 12.37 2.05 -8.94
CA GLY A 94 11.51 2.70 -7.95
C GLY A 94 10.80 3.93 -8.52
N ALA A 95 11.50 4.78 -9.26
CA ALA A 95 10.93 5.94 -9.92
C ALA A 95 9.90 5.53 -11.01
N CYS A 96 10.22 4.53 -11.82
CA CYS A 96 9.31 3.99 -12.83
C CYS A 96 8.03 3.44 -12.19
N GLN A 97 8.12 2.72 -11.07
CA GLN A 97 6.96 2.22 -10.33
C GLN A 97 6.11 3.36 -9.77
N CYS A 98 6.73 4.43 -9.27
CA CYS A 98 6.01 5.63 -8.84
C CYS A 98 5.26 6.29 -9.99
N ASP A 99 5.85 6.37 -11.18
CA ASP A 99 5.20 6.95 -12.35
C ASP A 99 3.97 6.12 -12.80
N VAL A 100 4.08 4.79 -12.74
CA VAL A 100 2.96 3.88 -13.02
C VAL A 100 1.85 4.06 -11.99
N LEU A 101 2.20 4.19 -10.70
CA LEU A 101 1.25 4.40 -9.61
C LEU A 101 0.57 5.76 -9.67
N ARG A 102 1.27 6.81 -10.09
CA ARG A 102 0.80 8.20 -10.10
C ARG A 102 -0.59 8.37 -10.70
N ASN A 103 -0.86 7.67 -11.80
CA ASN A 103 -2.10 7.74 -12.54
C ASN A 103 -2.80 6.38 -12.70
N ASP A 104 -2.39 5.39 -11.91
CA ASP A 104 -2.87 4.02 -12.06
C ASP A 104 -2.78 3.50 -13.49
N SER A 105 -1.61 3.66 -14.11
CA SER A 105 -1.39 3.35 -15.52
C SER A 105 -1.64 1.87 -15.87
N MET A 106 -1.58 0.97 -14.89
CA MET A 106 -1.95 -0.44 -15.06
C MET A 106 -3.46 -0.69 -14.90
N GLY A 107 -4.26 0.31 -14.53
CA GLY A 107 -5.70 0.15 -14.34
C GLY A 107 -6.07 -0.81 -13.20
N LYS A 108 -5.28 -0.83 -12.14
CA LYS A 108 -5.51 -1.73 -11.00
C LYS A 108 -6.58 -1.23 -10.04
N TRP A 109 -6.84 0.06 -10.02
CA TRP A 109 -7.86 0.61 -9.15
C TRP A 109 -9.23 0.08 -9.54
N THR A 110 -9.88 -0.60 -8.63
CA THR A 110 -11.21 -1.15 -8.85
C THR A 110 -12.23 -0.36 -8.06
N ASP A 111 -13.24 0.17 -8.77
CA ASP A 111 -14.45 0.68 -8.14
C ASP A 111 -15.24 -0.52 -7.61
N ARG A 112 -15.27 -0.64 -6.28
CA ARG A 112 -15.94 -1.74 -5.61
C ARG A 112 -17.44 -1.52 -5.43
N SER A 113 -17.95 -0.35 -5.76
CA SER A 113 -19.38 -0.02 -5.65
C SER A 113 -20.24 -0.96 -6.50
N SER A 114 -19.73 -1.37 -7.68
CA SER A 114 -20.39 -2.32 -8.57
C SER A 114 -20.59 -3.73 -8.01
N TYR A 115 -19.93 -4.05 -6.90
CA TYR A 115 -20.02 -5.36 -6.23
C TYR A 115 -20.92 -5.33 -4.99
N ASN A 116 -21.75 -4.30 -4.80
CA ASN A 116 -22.47 -4.04 -3.56
C ASN A 116 -21.56 -3.97 -2.33
N LEU A 117 -20.34 -3.51 -2.53
CA LEU A 117 -19.37 -3.38 -1.47
C LEU A 117 -19.51 -2.02 -0.82
N TRP A 118 -19.73 -2.03 0.43
CA TRP A 118 -19.68 -1.12 1.58
C TRP A 118 -19.31 0.36 1.37
N TYR A 119 -19.02 0.81 0.19
CA TYR A 119 -18.58 2.17 -0.04
C TYR A 119 -19.73 3.16 0.04
N ASP A 120 -20.01 3.61 1.24
CA ASP A 120 -20.74 4.84 1.51
C ASP A 120 -19.79 6.07 1.55
N LEU A 121 -18.55 5.90 1.09
CA LEU A 121 -17.55 6.95 1.00
C LEU A 121 -17.33 7.32 -0.46
N SER A 122 -17.88 8.43 -0.86
CA SER A 122 -17.63 9.04 -2.17
C SER A 122 -16.14 9.24 -2.48
N SER A 123 -15.29 9.36 -1.45
CA SER A 123 -13.84 9.47 -1.58
C SER A 123 -13.14 8.23 -2.13
N PHE A 124 -13.82 7.08 -2.22
CA PHE A 124 -13.22 5.83 -2.67
C PHE A 124 -13.74 5.33 -4.01
N GLU A 125 -14.66 6.04 -4.62
CA GLU A 125 -15.27 5.63 -5.88
C GLU A 125 -14.29 5.72 -7.04
N SER A 126 -13.31 6.62 -6.98
CA SER A 126 -12.32 6.79 -8.03
C SER A 126 -10.90 6.90 -7.50
N PHE A 127 -9.94 6.55 -8.35
CA PHE A 127 -8.53 6.77 -8.06
C PHE A 127 -8.20 8.27 -7.91
N SER A 128 -8.86 9.12 -8.69
CA SER A 128 -8.73 10.58 -8.56
C SER A 128 -9.19 11.09 -7.19
N ALA A 129 -10.30 10.56 -6.68
CA ALA A 129 -10.78 10.89 -5.33
C ALA A 129 -9.80 10.40 -4.25
N PHE A 130 -9.25 9.20 -4.39
CA PHE A 130 -8.21 8.69 -3.49
C PHE A 130 -7.00 9.63 -3.41
N LYS A 131 -6.51 10.13 -4.54
CA LYS A 131 -5.35 11.05 -4.56
C LYS A 131 -5.59 12.32 -3.73
N SER A 132 -6.83 12.71 -3.52
CA SER A 132 -7.25 13.91 -2.79
C SER A 132 -7.74 13.64 -1.37
N VAL A 133 -7.64 12.41 -0.88
CA VAL A 133 -8.11 12.02 0.46
C VAL A 133 -7.38 12.83 1.54
N ASN A 134 -8.08 13.20 2.60
CA ASN A 134 -7.59 14.15 3.60
C ASN A 134 -7.43 13.55 5.01
N ASN A 135 -7.48 12.23 5.14
CA ASN A 135 -7.19 11.54 6.38
C ASN A 135 -6.52 10.19 6.11
N LEU A 136 -5.66 9.78 7.03
CA LEU A 136 -4.82 8.61 6.87
C LEU A 136 -5.61 7.30 6.92
N TYR A 137 -6.64 7.26 7.75
CA TYR A 137 -7.46 6.06 7.93
C TYR A 137 -8.16 5.68 6.63
N ASP A 138 -8.83 6.64 6.02
CA ASP A 138 -9.53 6.46 4.75
C ASP A 138 -8.55 6.18 3.61
N ALA A 139 -7.41 6.85 3.57
CA ALA A 139 -6.35 6.61 2.59
C ALA A 139 -5.85 5.17 2.61
N THR A 140 -5.54 4.66 3.81
CA THR A 140 -5.03 3.30 3.98
C THR A 140 -6.08 2.27 3.56
N MET A 141 -7.33 2.48 3.96
CA MET A 141 -8.45 1.60 3.64
C MET A 141 -8.73 1.58 2.13
N ALA A 142 -8.77 2.75 1.49
CA ALA A 142 -9.01 2.86 0.06
C ALA A 142 -7.94 2.12 -0.75
N PHE A 143 -6.68 2.34 -0.43
CA PHE A 143 -5.59 1.67 -1.15
C PHE A 143 -5.65 0.15 -0.97
N LEU A 144 -5.85 -0.34 0.26
CA LEU A 144 -5.98 -1.77 0.54
C LEU A 144 -7.09 -2.43 -0.26
N TYR A 145 -8.26 -1.84 -0.31
CA TYR A 145 -9.42 -2.52 -0.89
C TYR A 145 -9.65 -2.20 -2.36
N ASN A 146 -9.24 -1.04 -2.84
CA ASN A 146 -9.44 -0.66 -4.23
C ASN A 146 -8.22 -0.95 -5.11
N TYR A 147 -7.02 -0.78 -4.59
CA TYR A 147 -5.79 -1.01 -5.34
C TYR A 147 -5.27 -2.44 -5.14
N GLU A 148 -5.00 -2.83 -3.90
CA GLU A 148 -4.48 -4.18 -3.59
C GLU A 148 -5.55 -5.27 -3.77
N GLY A 149 -6.82 -4.93 -3.69
CA GLY A 149 -7.91 -5.85 -3.91
C GLY A 149 -8.01 -6.99 -2.91
N ASN A 150 -7.53 -6.78 -1.71
CA ASN A 150 -7.13 -7.81 -0.75
C ASN A 150 -8.30 -8.61 -0.15
N ALA A 151 -9.53 -8.19 -0.29
CA ALA A 151 -10.69 -8.99 0.06
C ALA A 151 -11.99 -8.31 -0.38
N VAL A 152 -13.01 -9.11 -0.58
CA VAL A 152 -14.39 -8.63 -0.62
C VAL A 152 -14.85 -8.40 0.82
N VAL A 153 -15.21 -7.17 1.14
CA VAL A 153 -15.83 -6.81 2.41
C VAL A 153 -17.22 -6.24 2.13
N LEU A 154 -18.20 -6.62 2.94
CA LEU A 154 -19.59 -6.28 2.70
C LEU A 154 -20.04 -5.00 3.41
N SER A 155 -19.19 -4.48 4.29
CA SER A 155 -19.46 -3.24 5.00
C SER A 155 -18.15 -2.58 5.47
N ARG A 156 -18.25 -1.28 5.76
CA ARG A 156 -17.16 -0.50 6.34
C ARG A 156 -16.77 -1.02 7.72
N ASP A 157 -17.75 -1.44 8.50
CA ASP A 157 -17.50 -1.99 9.84
C ASP A 157 -16.77 -3.34 9.76
N GLU A 158 -17.07 -4.16 8.76
CA GLU A 158 -16.31 -5.38 8.50
C GLU A 158 -14.87 -5.05 8.10
N ALA A 159 -14.67 -4.12 7.18
CA ALA A 159 -13.34 -3.67 6.75
C ALA A 159 -12.50 -3.19 7.93
N ARG A 160 -13.08 -2.41 8.84
CA ARG A 160 -12.41 -1.89 10.04
C ARG A 160 -11.99 -2.97 11.03
N GLN A 161 -12.71 -4.08 11.06
CA GLN A 161 -12.46 -5.17 12.00
C GLN A 161 -11.43 -6.18 11.49
N ARG A 162 -10.97 -6.05 10.24
CA ARG A 162 -10.01 -6.97 9.68
C ARG A 162 -8.60 -6.69 10.22
N ALA A 163 -7.92 -7.78 10.59
CA ALA A 163 -6.56 -7.68 11.13
C ALA A 163 -5.55 -7.12 10.11
N ASP A 164 -5.71 -7.46 8.83
CA ASP A 164 -4.88 -6.94 7.75
C ASP A 164 -4.99 -5.42 7.60
N PHE A 165 -6.18 -4.84 7.75
CA PHE A 165 -6.34 -3.40 7.77
C PHE A 165 -5.65 -2.76 8.99
N ALA A 166 -5.83 -3.33 10.18
CA ALA A 166 -5.22 -2.80 11.40
C ALA A 166 -3.69 -2.74 11.30
N ILE A 167 -3.07 -3.79 10.76
CA ILE A 167 -1.62 -3.85 10.53
C ILE A 167 -1.17 -2.77 9.55
N ARG A 168 -1.87 -2.62 8.41
CA ARG A 168 -1.53 -1.64 7.39
C ARG A 168 -1.74 -0.21 7.87
N TYR A 169 -2.76 0.04 8.68
CA TYR A 169 -2.98 1.35 9.28
C TYR A 169 -1.91 1.72 10.32
N ALA A 170 -1.47 0.76 11.13
CA ALA A 170 -0.32 0.98 12.02
C ALA A 170 0.95 1.32 11.24
N SER A 171 1.23 0.59 10.17
CA SER A 171 2.35 0.89 9.26
C SER A 171 2.20 2.26 8.60
N ALA A 172 0.99 2.62 8.14
CA ALA A 172 0.72 3.93 7.55
C ALA A 172 0.95 5.08 8.53
N SER A 173 0.57 4.91 9.79
CA SER A 173 0.83 5.89 10.85
C SER A 173 2.32 6.11 11.08
N THR A 174 3.10 5.03 11.15
CA THR A 174 4.55 5.11 11.24
C THR A 174 5.18 5.78 10.02
N CYS A 175 4.73 5.43 8.81
CA CYS A 175 5.20 6.07 7.60
C CYS A 175 4.87 7.57 7.58
N TYR A 176 3.66 7.95 8.00
CA TYR A 176 3.27 9.34 8.08
C TYR A 176 4.20 10.14 9.01
N GLU A 177 4.48 9.63 10.21
CA GLU A 177 5.41 10.27 11.14
C GLU A 177 6.82 10.41 10.54
N ILE A 178 7.31 9.38 9.85
CA ILE A 178 8.64 9.43 9.23
C ILE A 178 8.71 10.49 8.15
N ILE A 179 7.72 10.56 7.25
CA ILE A 179 7.79 11.46 6.08
C ILE A 179 7.36 12.90 6.38
N THR A 180 6.69 13.16 7.50
CA THR A 180 6.24 14.50 7.91
C THR A 180 6.98 15.05 9.11
N GLY A 181 7.50 14.20 9.98
CA GLY A 181 8.03 14.56 11.29
C GLY A 181 6.96 14.80 12.36
N GLU A 182 5.68 14.54 12.06
CA GLU A 182 4.54 14.79 12.93
C GLU A 182 3.64 13.55 13.04
N PRO A 183 3.01 13.29 14.19
CA PRO A 183 2.04 12.21 14.29
C PRO A 183 0.82 12.49 13.40
N PRO A 184 0.18 11.45 12.84
CA PRO A 184 -1.06 11.64 12.11
C PRO A 184 -2.12 12.24 13.04
N GLY A 185 -2.91 13.18 12.50
CA GLY A 185 -4.06 13.72 13.23
C GLY A 185 -5.01 12.60 13.66
N PRO A 186 -5.89 12.84 14.65
CA PRO A 186 -6.84 11.84 15.09
C PRO A 186 -7.69 11.38 13.92
N GLY A 187 -7.59 10.11 13.60
CA GLY A 187 -8.47 9.46 12.62
C GLY A 187 -9.94 9.51 13.09
N PRO A 188 -10.90 9.12 12.23
CA PRO A 188 -12.29 9.01 12.67
C PRO A 188 -12.34 8.09 13.89
N VAL A 189 -12.86 8.64 15.00
CA VAL A 189 -12.93 7.93 16.28
C VAL A 189 -13.80 6.68 16.07
N PRO A 190 -13.25 5.46 16.22
CA PRO A 190 -14.07 4.26 16.20
C PRO A 190 -15.14 4.39 17.28
N SER A 191 -16.37 3.95 17.00
CA SER A 191 -17.37 3.91 18.07
C SER A 191 -16.82 3.04 19.22
N ARG A 192 -16.99 3.47 20.48
CA ARG A 192 -16.47 2.78 21.68
C ARG A 192 -16.75 1.27 21.75
N THR A 193 -17.75 0.82 21.02
CA THR A 193 -18.13 -0.60 20.91
C THR A 193 -17.09 -1.43 20.14
N ILE A 194 -16.38 -0.82 19.20
CA ILE A 194 -15.41 -1.51 18.32
C ILE A 194 -14.08 -1.70 19.05
N GLU A 195 -13.61 -0.68 19.80
CA GLU A 195 -12.37 -0.78 20.58
C GLU A 195 -12.43 -1.93 21.61
N ASN A 196 -13.57 -2.10 22.28
CA ASN A 196 -13.76 -3.17 23.26
C ASN A 196 -13.76 -4.57 22.62
N ASN A 197 -14.21 -4.71 21.39
CA ASN A 197 -14.23 -5.99 20.70
C ASN A 197 -12.85 -6.34 20.10
N LEU A 198 -12.13 -5.36 19.57
CA LEU A 198 -10.75 -5.54 19.10
C LEU A 198 -9.82 -5.88 20.26
N MET A 199 -9.85 -5.12 21.37
CA MET A 199 -9.05 -5.40 22.56
C MET A 199 -9.34 -6.77 23.15
N LYS A 200 -10.61 -7.18 23.23
CA LYS A 200 -10.97 -8.53 23.68
C LYS A 200 -10.45 -9.64 22.77
N LYS A 201 -10.40 -9.39 21.46
CA LYS A 201 -9.90 -10.36 20.48
C LYS A 201 -8.38 -10.50 20.58
N TYR A 202 -7.65 -9.39 20.72
CA TYR A 202 -6.19 -9.41 20.91
C TYR A 202 -5.78 -10.05 22.24
N LEU A 203 -6.47 -9.75 23.32
CA LEU A 203 -6.25 -10.39 24.63
C LEU A 203 -6.54 -11.90 24.62
N LYS A 204 -7.50 -12.34 23.78
CA LYS A 204 -7.86 -13.76 23.70
C LYS A 204 -6.85 -14.61 22.93
N TYR A 205 -6.11 -14.02 21.98
CA TYR A 205 -5.17 -14.73 21.13
C TYR A 205 -3.68 -14.50 21.46
N GLY A 206 -3.39 -13.81 22.56
CA GLY A 206 -2.04 -13.78 23.16
C GLY A 206 -0.95 -13.13 22.28
N PHE A 207 -1.30 -12.22 21.39
CA PHE A 207 -0.31 -11.42 20.68
C PHE A 207 0.17 -10.28 21.58
N PHE A 208 1.24 -10.55 22.32
CA PHE A 208 2.10 -9.51 22.90
C PHE A 208 3.19 -9.18 21.88
N PHE A 209 3.37 -7.90 21.64
CA PHE A 209 4.50 -7.37 20.86
C PHE A 209 5.80 -7.50 21.65
#